data_7af869a7668704f0e35279ddaa4dd600
#
_entry.id   7af869a7668704f0e35279ddaa4dd600
#
_cell.length_a   1.000
_cell.length_b   1.000
_cell.length_c   1.000
_cell.angle_alpha   90.00
_cell.angle_beta   90.00
_cell.angle_gamma   90.00
#
_symmetry.space_group_name_H-M   'P 1'
#
loop_
_entity.id
_entity.type
_entity.pdbx_description
1 polymer ?
#
loop_
_entity_poly.entity_id
_entity_poly.type
_entity_poly.pdbx_seq_one_letter_code
_entity_poly.pdbx_strand_id
1 'polypeptide(L)'
;MPDTLQDIAQSARAWPFEEAGKLLKRIGGATPAKGHVLFETGYGPSGLPHIGTFGEVVRTTMVRRAFEVLAPDIPTRLICVSDDLDGLRKVPDNIPEPDRLRPYVEEKNAAGQVIKNGSPLSFVPDPFQPHDSGLSYAAENNRKLRVFLDSFGFDYEFLSSTECYRSGRFDDTLLRILERLDRITPIATSILSEARKKTYAPFLPIVERDDPFLGMPRLQVLHQAVIRETDPARGRAVFQEVDDDGAPLPGAEPFDWPVTGGHCKMQWRPDWAMRWVALGVDYEMSGKDLIDSVRISSKIVRALDATPPEGLTYELFLDEHGQKISKSKGNGIAVEQWLRYAPSASLALYMFQKPRAAKRLYFDVIPKAVDEYLTFLEKFRNEAPEKQIENPVWHIHEGAPPADRLHAMPVSFGLLLNLASAANAHDKTILWGFISRYAPEASPETAPFLDALAGHAIAYYEDFVQPAKRFRAPNALERAALQDLEGRLAALPADADAETIQTEIYSVGKEHPFEHLRDWFRGLYETLLGQSAGPRFGSFVALYGIAETRTLIAKALAGELAPDG
;
A
#
# COMPACT_ATOMS: atom_id res chain seq x y z
N MET A 1 -3.24 5.81 -41.40
CA MET A 1 -2.57 4.68 -40.70
C MET A 1 -3.30 4.54 -39.39
N PRO A 2 -3.45 3.36 -38.83
CA PRO A 2 -3.98 3.29 -37.46
C PRO A 2 -3.06 4.11 -36.55
N ASP A 3 -3.66 4.84 -35.59
CA ASP A 3 -2.94 5.65 -34.64
C ASP A 3 -1.96 4.76 -33.85
N THR A 4 -0.75 5.25 -33.61
CA THR A 4 0.23 4.53 -32.77
C THR A 4 -0.24 4.58 -31.32
N LEU A 5 0.26 3.69 -30.47
CA LEU A 5 -0.04 3.74 -29.03
C LEU A 5 0.33 5.10 -28.43
N GLN A 6 1.39 5.72 -28.93
CA GLN A 6 1.80 7.07 -28.52
C GLN A 6 0.75 8.13 -28.91
N ASP A 7 0.18 8.06 -30.13
CA ASP A 7 -0.85 9.01 -30.58
C ASP A 7 -2.11 8.89 -29.70
N ILE A 8 -2.53 7.65 -29.42
CA ILE A 8 -3.67 7.38 -28.52
C ILE A 8 -3.40 7.93 -27.12
N ALA A 9 -2.19 7.73 -26.59
CA ALA A 9 -1.79 8.15 -25.26
C ALA A 9 -1.82 9.67 -25.06
N GLN A 10 -1.57 10.46 -26.12
CA GLN A 10 -1.64 11.93 -26.05
C GLN A 10 -3.05 12.45 -25.68
N SER A 11 -4.09 11.69 -25.98
CA SER A 11 -5.48 12.02 -25.66
C SER A 11 -6.00 11.33 -24.39
N ALA A 12 -5.21 10.44 -23.79
CA ALA A 12 -5.61 9.65 -22.64
C ALA A 12 -5.82 10.53 -21.39
N ARG A 13 -6.86 10.20 -20.61
CA ARG A 13 -7.28 10.94 -19.40
C ARG A 13 -7.12 10.13 -18.12
N ALA A 14 -6.67 8.89 -18.21
CA ALA A 14 -6.32 8.13 -17.02
C ALA A 14 -5.25 8.91 -16.22
N TRP A 15 -5.41 9.00 -14.92
CA TRP A 15 -4.56 9.86 -14.08
C TRP A 15 -3.04 9.61 -14.21
N PRO A 16 -2.53 8.38 -14.53
CA PRO A 16 -1.09 8.20 -14.76
C PRO A 16 -0.61 8.97 -16.00
N PHE A 17 -1.41 9.04 -17.07
CA PHE A 17 -1.09 9.84 -18.26
C PHE A 17 -1.17 11.34 -17.98
N GLU A 18 -2.12 11.80 -17.17
CA GLU A 18 -2.18 13.20 -16.76
C GLU A 18 -0.91 13.61 -15.99
N GLU A 19 -0.44 12.77 -15.06
CA GLU A 19 0.80 13.03 -14.31
C GLU A 19 2.03 12.96 -15.21
N ALA A 20 2.12 11.96 -16.08
CA ALA A 20 3.18 11.83 -17.07
C ALA A 20 3.25 13.04 -18.03
N GLY A 21 2.09 13.55 -18.46
CA GLY A 21 2.01 14.76 -19.28
C GLY A 21 2.54 16.03 -18.58
N LYS A 22 2.28 16.17 -17.27
CA LYS A 22 2.87 17.28 -16.47
C LYS A 22 4.38 17.15 -16.42
N LEU A 23 4.89 15.94 -16.18
CA LEU A 23 6.31 15.66 -16.13
C LEU A 23 6.98 15.93 -17.48
N LEU A 24 6.39 15.49 -18.60
CA LEU A 24 6.89 15.75 -19.93
C LEU A 24 6.96 17.27 -20.23
N LYS A 25 5.95 18.02 -19.82
CA LYS A 25 5.93 19.48 -19.92
C LYS A 25 7.03 20.12 -19.07
N ARG A 26 7.25 19.64 -17.84
CA ARG A 26 8.29 20.12 -16.92
C ARG A 26 9.69 20.02 -17.53
N ILE A 27 9.99 18.93 -18.20
CA ILE A 27 11.31 18.71 -18.83
C ILE A 27 11.41 19.32 -20.24
N GLY A 28 10.37 20.02 -20.71
CA GLY A 28 10.34 20.65 -22.04
C GLY A 28 10.31 19.67 -23.21
N GLY A 29 9.88 18.44 -22.99
CA GLY A 29 9.78 17.40 -24.03
C GLY A 29 11.13 16.84 -24.50
N ALA A 30 12.23 17.11 -23.80
CA ALA A 30 13.56 16.67 -24.16
C ALA A 30 14.24 15.90 -23.02
N THR A 31 15.16 15.00 -23.37
CA THR A 31 15.97 14.27 -22.37
C THR A 31 16.73 15.26 -21.50
N PRO A 32 16.58 15.20 -20.16
CA PRO A 32 17.36 16.03 -19.25
C PRO A 32 18.87 15.83 -19.41
N ALA A 33 19.69 16.84 -19.05
CA ALA A 33 21.15 16.79 -19.20
C ALA A 33 21.82 15.58 -18.51
N LYS A 34 21.18 15.01 -17.46
CA LYS A 34 21.63 13.78 -16.78
C LYS A 34 21.33 12.49 -17.56
N GLY A 35 20.73 12.58 -18.75
CA GLY A 35 20.47 11.46 -19.67
C GLY A 35 19.19 10.66 -19.41
N HIS A 36 18.42 10.98 -18.37
CA HIS A 36 17.18 10.24 -18.03
C HIS A 36 16.23 11.09 -17.18
N VAL A 37 14.98 10.65 -17.10
CA VAL A 37 14.00 11.14 -16.12
C VAL A 37 14.04 10.24 -14.88
N LEU A 38 14.15 10.84 -13.69
CA LEU A 38 14.29 10.14 -12.42
C LEU A 38 13.00 10.22 -11.60
N PHE A 39 12.43 9.06 -11.33
CA PHE A 39 11.33 8.84 -10.39
C PHE A 39 11.89 8.42 -9.03
N GLU A 40 11.31 8.91 -7.95
CA GLU A 40 11.69 8.53 -6.59
C GLU A 40 10.49 8.04 -5.78
N THR A 41 10.74 7.07 -4.90
CA THR A 41 9.88 6.67 -3.80
C THR A 41 10.67 6.62 -2.51
N GLY A 42 10.06 7.00 -1.38
CA GLY A 42 10.70 7.03 -0.07
C GLY A 42 10.25 5.89 0.84
N TYR A 43 11.15 5.40 1.68
CA TYR A 43 10.85 4.39 2.69
C TYR A 43 11.57 4.68 4.01
N GLY A 44 10.80 4.77 5.12
CA GLY A 44 11.39 4.84 6.46
C GLY A 44 11.52 3.45 7.09
N PRO A 45 12.73 2.90 7.26
CA PRO A 45 12.94 1.54 7.77
C PRO A 45 12.82 1.42 9.30
N SER A 46 12.13 2.35 9.93
CA SER A 46 11.76 2.30 11.35
C SER A 46 10.64 1.30 11.66
N GLY A 47 10.11 0.59 10.67
CA GLY A 47 9.10 -0.46 10.78
C GLY A 47 9.02 -1.29 9.51
N LEU A 48 8.25 -2.39 9.55
CA LEU A 48 8.07 -3.29 8.41
C LEU A 48 7.44 -2.57 7.20
N PRO A 49 7.77 -3.00 5.97
CA PRO A 49 7.05 -2.59 4.77
C PRO A 49 5.55 -2.86 4.92
N HIS A 50 4.73 -1.99 4.40
CA HIS A 50 3.28 -2.12 4.50
C HIS A 50 2.59 -1.73 3.19
N ILE A 51 1.28 -1.89 3.16
CA ILE A 51 0.44 -1.64 1.98
C ILE A 51 0.57 -0.19 1.44
N GLY A 52 0.90 0.78 2.30
CA GLY A 52 1.20 2.16 1.87
C GLY A 52 2.49 2.24 1.05
N THR A 53 3.53 1.50 1.46
CA THR A 53 4.80 1.40 0.72
C THR A 53 4.56 0.78 -0.66
N PHE A 54 3.82 -0.32 -0.74
CA PHE A 54 3.39 -0.90 -2.01
C PHE A 54 2.63 0.13 -2.87
N GLY A 55 1.66 0.82 -2.26
CA GLY A 55 0.81 1.80 -2.96
C GLY A 55 1.59 2.96 -3.58
N GLU A 56 2.69 3.37 -2.98
CA GLU A 56 3.56 4.41 -3.49
C GLU A 56 4.37 3.91 -4.69
N VAL A 57 5.04 2.76 -4.55
CA VAL A 57 5.85 2.18 -5.64
C VAL A 57 5.00 1.83 -6.84
N VAL A 58 3.85 1.15 -6.66
CA VAL A 58 3.00 0.75 -7.78
C VAL A 58 2.40 1.95 -8.53
N ARG A 59 1.98 2.99 -7.81
CA ARG A 59 1.46 4.21 -8.47
C ARG A 59 2.55 4.96 -9.23
N THR A 60 3.75 5.08 -8.64
CA THR A 60 4.90 5.71 -9.32
C THR A 60 5.30 4.92 -10.55
N THR A 61 5.29 3.59 -10.50
CA THR A 61 5.51 2.71 -11.65
C THR A 61 4.48 2.96 -12.76
N MET A 62 3.19 3.10 -12.41
CA MET A 62 2.13 3.41 -13.39
C MET A 62 2.37 4.75 -14.10
N VAL A 63 2.82 5.78 -13.39
CA VAL A 63 3.16 7.08 -14.00
C VAL A 63 4.41 6.96 -14.87
N ARG A 64 5.44 6.23 -14.42
CA ARG A 64 6.64 5.96 -15.20
C ARG A 64 6.30 5.28 -16.52
N ARG A 65 5.47 4.22 -16.51
CA ARG A 65 5.03 3.50 -17.70
C ARG A 65 4.21 4.37 -18.66
N ALA A 66 3.31 5.19 -18.11
CA ALA A 66 2.57 6.18 -18.92
C ALA A 66 3.52 7.19 -19.57
N PHE A 67 4.56 7.64 -18.86
CA PHE A 67 5.59 8.52 -19.40
C PHE A 67 6.42 7.86 -20.52
N GLU A 68 6.82 6.60 -20.35
CA GLU A 68 7.56 5.83 -21.36
C GLU A 68 6.76 5.65 -22.66
N VAL A 69 5.42 5.57 -22.59
CA VAL A 69 4.56 5.57 -23.78
C VAL A 69 4.48 6.94 -24.45
N LEU A 70 4.35 8.02 -23.66
CA LEU A 70 4.29 9.38 -24.20
C LEU A 70 5.62 9.84 -24.81
N ALA A 71 6.75 9.38 -24.27
CA ALA A 71 8.09 9.80 -24.64
C ALA A 71 9.07 8.61 -24.67
N PRO A 72 8.88 7.68 -25.63
CA PRO A 72 9.65 6.41 -25.67
C PRO A 72 11.17 6.60 -25.87
N ASP A 73 11.58 7.72 -26.42
CA ASP A 73 13.00 8.04 -26.65
C ASP A 73 13.70 8.64 -25.41
N ILE A 74 12.97 8.91 -24.33
CA ILE A 74 13.53 9.49 -23.10
C ILE A 74 13.70 8.38 -22.06
N PRO A 75 14.94 7.99 -21.71
CA PRO A 75 15.19 6.97 -20.69
C PRO A 75 14.61 7.36 -19.33
N THR A 76 14.14 6.38 -18.58
CA THR A 76 13.61 6.56 -17.22
C THR A 76 14.35 5.68 -16.22
N ARG A 77 14.40 6.12 -14.97
CA ARG A 77 14.86 5.33 -13.81
C ARG A 77 13.92 5.55 -12.64
N LEU A 78 13.72 4.52 -11.83
CA LEU A 78 13.00 4.59 -10.56
C LEU A 78 13.95 4.22 -9.44
N ILE A 79 14.05 5.08 -8.43
CA ILE A 79 14.81 4.80 -7.21
C ILE A 79 13.86 4.63 -6.02
N CYS A 80 14.20 3.72 -5.13
CA CYS A 80 13.58 3.56 -3.81
C CYS A 80 14.62 3.92 -2.75
N VAL A 81 14.44 5.07 -2.09
CA VAL A 81 15.39 5.59 -1.10
C VAL A 81 14.93 5.21 0.29
N SER A 82 15.81 4.56 1.04
CA SER A 82 15.59 4.24 2.46
C SER A 82 16.21 5.31 3.36
N ASP A 83 15.40 5.89 4.25
CA ASP A 83 15.84 6.87 5.26
C ASP A 83 16.52 6.18 6.47
N ASP A 84 17.44 5.28 6.19
CA ASP A 84 18.10 4.41 7.17
C ASP A 84 19.14 5.10 8.06
N LEU A 85 19.47 6.36 7.78
CA LEU A 85 20.30 7.21 8.65
C LEU A 85 19.49 7.97 9.69
N ASP A 86 18.16 7.86 9.69
CA ASP A 86 17.30 8.47 10.70
C ASP A 86 17.57 7.91 12.10
N GLY A 87 17.52 8.79 13.10
CA GLY A 87 17.64 8.37 14.51
C GLY A 87 16.42 7.60 14.99
N LEU A 88 16.63 6.54 15.74
CA LEU A 88 15.56 5.74 16.32
C LEU A 88 14.85 6.53 17.44
N ARG A 89 13.65 7.03 17.18
CA ARG A 89 12.86 7.87 18.10
C ARG A 89 11.86 7.09 18.95
N LYS A 90 11.42 5.93 18.48
CA LYS A 90 10.42 5.09 19.15
C LYS A 90 10.65 3.64 18.76
N VAL A 91 10.46 2.71 19.70
CA VAL A 91 10.38 1.28 19.39
C VAL A 91 9.02 1.01 18.75
N PRO A 92 8.94 0.38 17.57
CA PRO A 92 7.66 -0.03 16.98
C PRO A 92 6.99 -1.12 17.83
N ASP A 93 5.65 -1.11 17.85
CA ASP A 93 4.88 -2.05 18.67
C ASP A 93 4.79 -3.46 18.05
N ASN A 94 5.13 -3.59 16.75
CA ASN A 94 4.95 -4.82 15.94
C ASN A 94 6.25 -5.53 15.59
N ILE A 95 7.30 -5.36 16.39
CA ILE A 95 8.59 -6.06 16.20
C ILE A 95 8.81 -7.14 17.27
N PRO A 96 9.52 -8.25 16.94
CA PRO A 96 9.97 -9.17 17.95
C PRO A 96 11.02 -8.50 18.84
N GLU A 97 11.11 -8.95 20.10
CA GLU A 97 12.12 -8.50 21.06
C GLU A 97 12.33 -6.97 21.15
N PRO A 98 11.27 -6.18 21.42
CA PRO A 98 11.36 -4.72 21.44
C PRO A 98 12.38 -4.19 22.47
N ASP A 99 12.64 -4.95 23.52
CA ASP A 99 13.60 -4.60 24.57
C ASP A 99 15.03 -4.48 24.07
N ARG A 100 15.39 -5.17 22.98
CA ARG A 100 16.71 -5.06 22.34
C ARG A 100 16.94 -3.69 21.70
N LEU A 101 15.89 -2.99 21.28
CA LEU A 101 15.99 -1.66 20.68
C LEU A 101 16.00 -0.54 21.73
N ARG A 102 15.51 -0.76 22.94
CA ARG A 102 15.41 0.27 23.99
C ARG A 102 16.72 1.03 24.27
N PRO A 103 17.90 0.38 24.32
CA PRO A 103 19.16 1.10 24.53
C PRO A 103 19.47 2.13 23.45
N TYR A 104 18.92 1.99 22.23
CA TYR A 104 19.21 2.81 21.06
C TYR A 104 18.16 3.88 20.80
N VAL A 105 17.06 3.90 21.53
CA VAL A 105 15.94 4.83 21.36
C VAL A 105 16.24 6.19 22.00
N GLU A 106 15.73 7.26 21.38
CA GLU A 106 15.64 8.58 22.00
C GLU A 106 14.76 8.52 23.25
N GLU A 107 15.26 9.02 24.37
CA GLU A 107 14.49 9.15 25.61
C GLU A 107 14.28 10.61 25.99
N LYS A 108 13.10 10.89 26.56
CA LYS A 108 12.72 12.20 27.09
C LYS A 108 12.33 12.08 28.54
N ASN A 109 12.65 13.10 29.33
CA ASN A 109 12.18 13.21 30.70
C ASN A 109 10.67 13.59 30.75
N ALA A 110 10.12 13.68 31.94
CA ALA A 110 8.72 14.04 32.16
C ALA A 110 8.34 15.44 31.64
N ALA A 111 9.32 16.34 31.48
CA ALA A 111 9.14 17.67 30.89
C ALA A 111 9.27 17.66 29.35
N GLY A 112 9.52 16.50 28.72
CA GLY A 112 9.70 16.35 27.28
C GLY A 112 11.11 16.62 26.76
N GLN A 113 12.06 16.90 27.63
CA GLN A 113 13.46 17.20 27.25
C GLN A 113 14.18 15.91 26.87
N VAL A 114 14.96 15.94 25.78
CA VAL A 114 15.79 14.81 25.33
C VAL A 114 16.92 14.58 26.34
N ILE A 115 16.88 13.46 27.03
CA ILE A 115 17.91 13.02 27.98
C ILE A 115 18.84 11.99 27.38
N LYS A 116 18.45 11.38 26.27
CA LYS A 116 19.24 10.42 25.51
C LYS A 116 18.88 10.52 24.03
N ASN A 117 19.87 10.71 23.18
CA ASN A 117 19.66 10.78 21.72
C ASN A 117 19.55 9.39 21.11
N GLY A 118 18.71 9.25 20.07
CA GLY A 118 18.57 8.00 19.33
C GLY A 118 19.75 7.69 18.44
N SER A 119 20.07 6.39 18.29
CA SER A 119 21.05 5.93 17.30
C SER A 119 20.48 5.94 15.89
N PRO A 120 21.30 6.19 14.84
CA PRO A 120 20.86 6.00 13.47
C PRO A 120 20.41 4.53 13.25
N LEU A 121 19.33 4.32 12.51
CA LEU A 121 18.71 2.99 12.29
C LEU A 121 19.69 1.97 11.69
N SER A 122 20.61 2.44 10.84
CA SER A 122 21.66 1.62 10.23
C SER A 122 22.75 1.15 11.21
N PHE A 123 22.77 1.67 12.44
CA PHE A 123 23.69 1.30 13.51
C PHE A 123 22.99 0.70 14.75
N VAL A 124 21.70 0.44 14.65
CA VAL A 124 20.92 -0.27 15.67
C VAL A 124 20.98 -1.76 15.36
N PRO A 125 21.24 -2.65 16.31
CA PRO A 125 21.25 -4.10 16.09
C PRO A 125 19.91 -4.63 15.62
N ASP A 126 19.93 -5.67 14.78
CA ASP A 126 18.74 -6.32 14.27
C ASP A 126 18.00 -7.10 15.39
N PRO A 127 16.73 -6.77 15.69
CA PRO A 127 15.94 -7.50 16.68
C PRO A 127 15.30 -8.79 16.13
N PHE A 128 15.36 -9.03 14.81
CA PHE A 128 14.75 -10.20 14.17
C PHE A 128 15.68 -11.41 14.07
N GLN A 129 16.97 -11.20 14.24
CA GLN A 129 18.02 -12.21 14.06
C GLN A 129 18.81 -12.42 15.36
N PRO A 130 19.56 -13.54 15.49
CA PRO A 130 20.53 -13.71 16.56
C PRO A 130 21.53 -12.55 16.64
N HIS A 131 22.08 -12.29 17.81
CA HIS A 131 23.00 -11.16 18.06
C HIS A 131 24.25 -11.13 17.16
N ASP A 132 24.62 -12.25 16.58
CA ASP A 132 25.80 -12.44 15.71
C ASP A 132 25.48 -12.32 14.21
N SER A 133 24.27 -11.95 13.83
CA SER A 133 23.89 -11.82 12.42
C SER A 133 24.72 -10.79 11.63
N GLY A 134 25.34 -9.83 12.31
CA GLY A 134 26.08 -8.72 11.71
C GLY A 134 25.22 -7.69 10.99
N LEU A 135 23.88 -7.87 10.98
CA LEU A 135 22.96 -6.95 10.35
C LEU A 135 22.49 -5.87 11.32
N SER A 136 22.18 -4.69 10.77
CA SER A 136 21.46 -3.66 11.50
C SER A 136 19.95 -3.80 11.33
N TYR A 137 19.20 -3.16 12.22
CA TYR A 137 17.74 -3.06 12.15
C TYR A 137 17.26 -2.50 10.81
N ALA A 138 17.90 -1.43 10.33
CA ALA A 138 17.58 -0.88 9.02
C ALA A 138 17.95 -1.84 7.89
N ALA A 139 19.10 -2.51 7.95
CA ALA A 139 19.53 -3.44 6.92
C ALA A 139 18.55 -4.60 6.75
N GLU A 140 18.03 -5.15 7.85
CA GLU A 140 17.02 -6.21 7.79
C GLU A 140 15.67 -5.70 7.23
N ASN A 141 15.21 -4.51 7.65
CA ASN A 141 14.00 -3.92 7.09
C ASN A 141 14.15 -3.57 5.60
N ASN A 142 15.33 -3.08 5.18
CA ASN A 142 15.66 -2.84 3.78
C ASN A 142 15.66 -4.15 2.96
N ARG A 143 16.20 -5.24 3.53
CA ARG A 143 16.15 -6.56 2.91
C ARG A 143 14.71 -7.04 2.72
N LYS A 144 13.86 -6.90 3.73
CA LYS A 144 12.43 -7.25 3.66
C LYS A 144 11.71 -6.40 2.62
N LEU A 145 11.99 -5.09 2.55
CA LEU A 145 11.44 -4.21 1.53
C LEU A 145 11.82 -4.68 0.11
N ARG A 146 13.10 -4.99 -0.11
CA ARG A 146 13.57 -5.44 -1.44
C ARG A 146 12.92 -6.75 -1.84
N VAL A 147 12.94 -7.77 -0.97
CA VAL A 147 12.25 -9.05 -1.22
C VAL A 147 10.77 -8.82 -1.55
N PHE A 148 10.13 -7.92 -0.83
CA PHE A 148 8.75 -7.53 -1.07
C PHE A 148 8.56 -6.88 -2.46
N LEU A 149 9.33 -5.86 -2.81
CA LEU A 149 9.22 -5.18 -4.10
C LEU A 149 9.60 -6.11 -5.27
N ASP A 150 10.64 -6.94 -5.11
CA ASP A 150 11.08 -7.91 -6.11
C ASP A 150 10.00 -8.97 -6.38
N SER A 151 9.21 -9.36 -5.38
CA SER A 151 8.11 -10.32 -5.54
C SER A 151 6.97 -9.82 -6.45
N PHE A 152 6.90 -8.50 -6.67
CA PHE A 152 5.97 -7.88 -7.62
C PHE A 152 6.60 -7.58 -8.99
N GLY A 153 7.88 -7.83 -9.16
CA GLY A 153 8.61 -7.59 -10.39
C GLY A 153 8.83 -6.11 -10.72
N PHE A 154 8.85 -5.22 -9.71
CA PHE A 154 9.14 -3.80 -9.94
C PHE A 154 10.59 -3.62 -10.41
N ASP A 155 10.76 -2.79 -11.45
CA ASP A 155 12.07 -2.35 -11.93
C ASP A 155 12.47 -1.05 -11.20
N TYR A 156 13.34 -1.17 -10.20
CA TYR A 156 13.81 -0.07 -9.37
C TYR A 156 15.26 -0.26 -8.93
N GLU A 157 15.90 0.84 -8.54
CA GLU A 157 17.20 0.85 -7.89
C GLU A 157 17.03 1.20 -6.42
N PHE A 158 17.57 0.38 -5.54
CA PHE A 158 17.54 0.65 -4.11
C PHE A 158 18.71 1.56 -3.71
N LEU A 159 18.42 2.61 -2.91
CA LEU A 159 19.44 3.49 -2.34
C LEU A 159 19.29 3.57 -0.82
N SER A 160 20.41 3.36 -0.12
CA SER A 160 20.56 3.64 1.31
C SER A 160 20.94 5.10 1.51
N SER A 161 20.18 5.82 2.33
CA SER A 161 20.53 7.18 2.74
C SER A 161 21.89 7.21 3.46
N THR A 162 22.15 6.23 4.33
CA THR A 162 23.44 6.07 5.02
C THR A 162 24.61 5.98 4.04
N GLU A 163 24.46 5.12 3.02
CA GLU A 163 25.51 4.98 1.99
C GLU A 163 25.69 6.26 1.18
N CYS A 164 24.59 6.93 0.79
CA CYS A 164 24.65 8.18 0.04
C CYS A 164 25.37 9.29 0.82
N TYR A 165 25.07 9.42 2.11
CA TYR A 165 25.76 10.40 2.97
C TYR A 165 27.23 10.06 3.17
N ARG A 166 27.57 8.79 3.45
CA ARG A 166 28.93 8.36 3.75
C ARG A 166 29.85 8.31 2.53
N SER A 167 29.30 8.02 1.37
CA SER A 167 30.07 8.02 0.11
C SER A 167 30.34 9.42 -0.44
N GLY A 168 29.80 10.47 0.17
CA GLY A 168 29.89 11.82 -0.32
C GLY A 168 28.95 12.17 -1.48
N ARG A 169 28.00 11.28 -1.82
CA ARG A 169 27.05 11.52 -2.92
C ARG A 169 26.20 12.78 -2.72
N PHE A 170 25.99 13.19 -1.47
CA PHE A 170 25.24 14.39 -1.11
C PHE A 170 26.11 15.61 -0.79
N ASP A 171 27.43 15.47 -0.72
CA ASP A 171 28.34 16.48 -0.17
C ASP A 171 28.24 17.81 -0.88
N ASP A 172 28.26 17.85 -2.22
CA ASP A 172 28.15 19.12 -2.97
C ASP A 172 26.85 19.87 -2.63
N THR A 173 25.74 19.14 -2.45
CA THR A 173 24.46 19.77 -2.10
C THR A 173 24.42 20.19 -0.63
N LEU A 174 25.03 19.43 0.27
CA LEU A 174 25.18 19.80 1.69
C LEU A 174 26.00 21.09 1.84
N LEU A 175 27.11 21.23 1.10
CA LEU A 175 27.90 22.44 1.07
C LEU A 175 27.12 23.65 0.53
N ARG A 176 26.36 23.47 -0.55
CA ARG A 176 25.47 24.54 -1.07
C ARG A 176 24.37 24.93 -0.06
N ILE A 177 23.86 24.00 0.74
CA ILE A 177 22.91 24.29 1.83
C ILE A 177 23.62 25.07 2.93
N LEU A 178 24.85 24.70 3.30
CA LEU A 178 25.64 25.40 4.33
C LEU A 178 25.93 26.84 3.93
N GLU A 179 26.28 27.08 2.67
CA GLU A 179 26.50 28.42 2.11
C GLU A 179 25.23 29.31 2.14
N ARG A 180 24.05 28.70 2.10
CA ARG A 180 22.76 29.40 1.99
C ARG A 180 21.87 29.19 3.23
N LEU A 181 22.51 28.91 4.36
CA LEU A 181 21.80 28.56 5.60
C LEU A 181 20.88 29.67 6.08
N ASP A 182 21.30 30.95 5.88
CA ASP A 182 20.54 32.16 6.16
C ASP A 182 19.19 32.24 5.40
N ARG A 183 19.13 31.68 4.19
CA ARG A 183 17.92 31.62 3.35
C ARG A 183 17.08 30.38 3.65
N ILE A 184 17.74 29.25 3.93
CA ILE A 184 17.08 27.94 4.09
C ILE A 184 16.43 27.80 5.46
N THR A 185 17.11 28.22 6.53
CA THR A 185 16.60 28.09 7.90
C THR A 185 15.23 28.77 8.11
N PRO A 186 14.99 30.02 7.67
CA PRO A 186 13.69 30.66 7.76
C PRO A 186 12.57 29.90 7.01
N ILE A 187 12.90 29.32 5.83
CA ILE A 187 11.95 28.51 5.06
C ILE A 187 11.61 27.23 5.83
N ALA A 188 12.63 26.51 6.30
CA ALA A 188 12.46 25.24 7.00
C ALA A 188 11.67 25.38 8.31
N THR A 189 11.83 26.52 9.01
CA THR A 189 11.19 26.81 10.29
C THR A 189 9.85 27.53 10.17
N SER A 190 9.41 27.89 8.96
CA SER A 190 8.23 28.74 8.71
C SER A 190 6.92 28.26 9.33
N ILE A 191 6.78 26.97 9.62
CA ILE A 191 5.60 26.37 10.24
C ILE A 191 5.85 25.83 11.66
N LEU A 192 7.05 26.09 12.20
CA LEU A 192 7.39 25.66 13.55
C LEU A 192 6.93 26.70 14.59
N SER A 193 6.59 26.23 15.79
CA SER A 193 6.36 27.11 16.93
C SER A 193 7.64 27.86 17.31
N GLU A 194 7.52 29.02 17.95
CA GLU A 194 8.66 29.80 18.42
C GLU A 194 9.59 29.01 19.35
N ALA A 195 9.02 28.14 20.20
CA ALA A 195 9.81 27.25 21.04
C ALA A 195 10.69 26.30 20.19
N ARG A 196 10.11 25.67 19.16
CA ARG A 196 10.85 24.76 18.27
C ARG A 196 11.87 25.44 17.39
N LYS A 197 11.71 26.73 17.09
CA LYS A 197 12.71 27.51 16.33
C LYS A 197 14.00 27.71 17.13
N LYS A 198 13.91 27.83 18.46
CA LYS A 198 15.07 28.05 19.35
C LYS A 198 16.07 26.88 19.34
N THR A 199 15.57 25.66 19.11
CA THR A 199 16.36 24.42 19.14
C THR A 199 16.61 23.83 17.75
N TYR A 200 16.17 24.52 16.68
CA TYR A 200 16.23 23.98 15.32
C TYR A 200 17.60 24.22 14.70
N ALA A 201 18.16 23.16 14.11
CA ALA A 201 19.26 23.25 13.15
C ALA A 201 18.92 22.39 11.92
N PRO A 202 19.18 22.86 10.70
CA PRO A 202 18.99 22.06 9.50
C PRO A 202 19.87 20.82 9.44
N PHE A 203 21.09 20.92 9.98
CA PHE A 203 22.05 19.83 10.12
C PHE A 203 21.98 19.21 11.51
N LEU A 204 21.99 17.91 11.61
CA LEU A 204 22.00 17.12 12.84
C LEU A 204 23.33 16.37 12.92
N PRO A 205 24.23 16.75 13.85
CA PRO A 205 25.49 16.03 14.04
C PRO A 205 25.24 14.57 14.43
N ILE A 206 26.05 13.67 13.88
CA ILE A 206 26.12 12.27 14.28
C ILE A 206 27.45 12.10 15.00
N VAL A 207 27.37 11.85 16.31
CA VAL A 207 28.54 11.78 17.19
C VAL A 207 28.62 10.41 17.85
N GLU A 208 29.83 9.94 18.08
CA GLU A 208 30.08 8.75 18.89
C GLU A 208 30.29 9.16 20.34
N ARG A 209 29.55 8.52 21.25
CA ARG A 209 29.64 8.77 22.71
C ARG A 209 29.48 7.48 23.48
N ASP A 210 30.16 7.43 24.61
CA ASP A 210 29.96 6.36 25.59
C ASP A 210 28.50 6.31 26.04
N ASP A 211 27.92 5.13 26.00
CA ASP A 211 26.58 4.91 26.49
C ASP A 211 26.67 4.11 27.82
N PRO A 212 26.24 4.72 28.93
CA PRO A 212 26.36 4.07 30.25
C PRO A 212 25.48 2.82 30.38
N PHE A 213 24.43 2.68 29.57
CA PHE A 213 23.54 1.50 29.58
C PHE A 213 24.13 0.32 28.77
N LEU A 214 24.88 0.64 27.70
CA LEU A 214 25.54 -0.39 26.87
C LEU A 214 26.95 -0.71 27.35
N GLY A 215 27.57 0.17 28.13
CA GLY A 215 28.97 0.03 28.55
C GLY A 215 29.98 0.15 27.38
N MET A 216 29.55 0.72 26.25
CA MET A 216 30.35 0.90 25.03
C MET A 216 29.91 2.16 24.27
N PRO A 217 30.79 2.71 23.43
CA PRO A 217 30.42 3.84 22.57
C PRO A 217 29.34 3.46 21.56
N ARG A 218 28.44 4.40 21.24
CA ARG A 218 27.50 4.30 20.15
C ARG A 218 27.31 5.62 19.41
N LEU A 219 26.90 5.54 18.16
CA LEU A 219 26.50 6.71 17.36
C LEU A 219 25.16 7.25 17.83
N GLN A 220 25.05 8.56 17.91
CA GLN A 220 23.88 9.32 18.34
C GLN A 220 23.61 10.46 17.37
N VAL A 221 22.33 10.64 16.99
CA VAL A 221 21.90 11.79 16.18
C VAL A 221 21.46 12.91 17.15
N LEU A 222 22.18 14.02 17.15
CA LEU A 222 21.86 15.14 18.06
C LEU A 222 20.73 16.00 17.48
N HIS A 223 19.53 15.85 18.01
CA HIS A 223 18.33 16.59 17.56
C HIS A 223 18.22 18.01 18.15
N GLN A 224 18.95 18.31 19.22
CA GLN A 224 18.94 19.60 19.92
C GLN A 224 20.36 20.19 19.97
N ALA A 225 21.00 20.29 18.79
CA ALA A 225 22.28 20.97 18.65
C ALA A 225 22.12 22.11 17.63
N VAL A 226 22.18 23.36 18.10
CA VAL A 226 22.04 24.55 17.26
C VAL A 226 23.39 24.93 16.63
N ILE A 227 23.36 25.56 15.45
CA ILE A 227 24.56 26.05 14.77
C ILE A 227 24.88 27.46 15.30
N ARG A 228 26.11 27.67 15.77
CA ARG A 228 26.63 28.95 16.22
C ARG A 228 27.41 29.68 15.13
N GLU A 229 28.24 28.94 14.40
CA GLU A 229 29.10 29.46 13.33
C GLU A 229 29.13 28.45 12.17
N THR A 230 29.42 28.92 10.98
CA THR A 230 29.62 28.10 9.78
C THR A 230 30.90 28.45 9.06
N ASP A 231 31.56 27.43 8.54
CA ASP A 231 32.70 27.57 7.63
C ASP A 231 32.42 26.74 6.35
N PRO A 232 31.71 27.34 5.38
CA PRO A 232 31.38 26.65 4.13
C PRO A 232 32.62 26.24 3.32
N ALA A 233 33.69 27.02 3.39
CA ALA A 233 34.93 26.74 2.65
C ALA A 233 35.61 25.44 3.14
N ARG A 234 35.42 25.10 4.42
CA ARG A 234 35.92 23.85 5.03
C ARG A 234 34.86 22.79 5.19
N GLY A 235 33.61 23.06 4.84
CA GLY A 235 32.49 22.16 5.02
C GLY A 235 32.18 21.84 6.49
N ARG A 236 32.31 22.85 7.38
CA ARG A 236 32.18 22.66 8.84
C ARG A 236 31.23 23.67 9.46
N ALA A 237 30.68 23.27 10.60
CA ALA A 237 29.89 24.17 11.45
C ALA A 237 30.22 23.92 12.93
N VAL A 238 30.11 25.00 13.74
CA VAL A 238 30.19 24.90 15.19
C VAL A 238 28.82 24.68 15.76
N PHE A 239 28.64 23.54 16.42
CA PHE A 239 27.39 23.14 17.06
C PHE A 239 27.44 23.35 18.57
N GLN A 240 26.29 23.62 19.16
CA GLN A 240 26.11 23.75 20.61
C GLN A 240 24.85 23.00 21.02
N GLU A 241 24.98 22.03 21.90
CA GLU A 241 23.82 21.35 22.47
C GLU A 241 23.07 22.31 23.41
N VAL A 242 21.74 22.29 23.27
CA VAL A 242 20.84 23.23 23.98
C VAL A 242 19.67 22.50 24.62
N ASP A 243 19.11 23.11 25.64
CA ASP A 243 17.83 22.73 26.23
C ASP A 243 16.62 23.18 25.36
N ASP A 244 15.40 22.94 25.82
CA ASP A 244 14.18 23.30 25.09
C ASP A 244 13.96 24.82 24.94
N ASP A 245 14.61 25.63 25.77
CA ASP A 245 14.62 27.10 25.68
C ASP A 245 15.73 27.65 24.77
N GLY A 246 16.61 26.79 24.26
CA GLY A 246 17.74 27.14 23.41
C GLY A 246 18.97 27.63 24.20
N ALA A 247 18.97 27.45 25.54
CA ALA A 247 20.14 27.72 26.36
C ALA A 247 21.14 26.54 26.30
N PRO A 248 22.47 26.81 26.36
CA PRO A 248 23.44 25.74 26.38
C PRO A 248 23.22 24.75 27.50
N LEU A 249 23.31 23.45 27.21
CA LEU A 249 23.24 22.42 28.24
C LEU A 249 24.43 22.55 29.21
N PRO A 250 24.24 22.30 30.52
CA PRO A 250 25.33 22.35 31.49
C PRO A 250 26.47 21.41 31.09
N GLY A 251 27.67 21.96 30.97
CA GLY A 251 28.90 21.20 30.60
C GLY A 251 29.03 20.85 29.11
N ALA A 252 28.06 21.26 28.27
CA ALA A 252 28.19 21.08 26.82
C ALA A 252 28.94 22.29 26.21
N GLU A 253 30.17 22.05 25.80
CA GLU A 253 30.96 23.08 25.08
C GLU A 253 30.59 23.06 23.59
N PRO A 254 30.71 24.23 22.89
CA PRO A 254 30.60 24.27 21.44
C PRO A 254 31.67 23.40 20.80
N PHE A 255 31.31 22.66 19.73
CA PHE A 255 32.24 21.80 19.01
C PHE A 255 32.18 22.02 17.50
N ASP A 256 33.33 22.05 16.87
CA ASP A 256 33.48 22.17 15.42
C ASP A 256 33.32 20.79 14.78
N TRP A 257 32.39 20.66 13.80
CA TRP A 257 32.01 19.36 13.23
C TRP A 257 31.82 19.44 11.72
N PRO A 258 32.25 18.42 10.94
CA PRO A 258 32.02 18.41 9.50
C PRO A 258 30.53 18.14 9.19
N VAL A 259 30.03 18.78 8.12
CA VAL A 259 28.64 18.56 7.68
C VAL A 259 28.52 17.52 6.56
N THR A 260 29.63 17.06 6.00
CA THR A 260 29.76 16.12 4.88
C THR A 260 30.23 14.74 5.34
N GLY A 261 30.31 13.77 4.41
CA GLY A 261 30.89 12.45 4.66
C GLY A 261 30.11 11.58 5.68
N GLY A 262 28.83 11.89 5.92
CA GLY A 262 28.00 11.18 6.88
C GLY A 262 28.21 11.59 8.34
N HIS A 263 28.95 12.66 8.62
CA HIS A 263 29.11 13.21 9.97
C HIS A 263 27.89 13.99 10.45
N CYS A 264 27.06 14.50 9.52
CA CYS A 264 25.74 15.05 9.80
C CYS A 264 24.71 14.39 8.89
N LYS A 265 23.47 14.34 9.37
CA LYS A 265 22.30 14.20 8.50
C LYS A 265 21.48 15.47 8.53
N MET A 266 20.62 15.67 7.54
CA MET A 266 19.70 16.81 7.55
C MET A 266 18.42 16.52 8.33
N GLN A 267 17.77 17.57 8.84
CA GLN A 267 16.37 17.51 9.30
C GLN A 267 15.45 17.15 8.13
N TRP A 268 14.32 16.51 8.40
CA TRP A 268 13.40 15.92 7.43
C TRP A 268 13.12 16.76 6.17
N ARG A 269 12.68 18.02 6.31
CA ARG A 269 12.33 18.84 5.14
C ARG A 269 13.52 19.31 4.33
N PRO A 270 14.60 19.83 4.94
CA PRO A 270 15.85 20.08 4.24
C PRO A 270 16.48 18.81 3.65
N ASP A 271 16.38 17.66 4.34
CA ASP A 271 16.87 16.37 3.84
C ASP A 271 16.18 15.98 2.53
N TRP A 272 14.86 16.07 2.51
CA TRP A 272 14.08 15.77 1.31
C TRP A 272 14.42 16.70 0.14
N ALA A 273 14.55 18.00 0.40
CA ALA A 273 14.98 18.98 -0.59
C ALA A 273 16.41 18.72 -1.09
N MET A 274 17.34 18.43 -0.18
CA MET A 274 18.73 18.07 -0.48
C MET A 274 18.78 16.86 -1.40
N ARG A 275 18.04 15.80 -1.07
CA ARG A 275 17.98 14.56 -1.84
C ARG A 275 17.45 14.82 -3.25
N TRP A 276 16.36 15.57 -3.41
CA TRP A 276 15.83 15.94 -4.72
C TRP A 276 16.84 16.67 -5.59
N VAL A 277 17.63 17.57 -5.01
CA VAL A 277 18.65 18.31 -5.74
C VAL A 277 19.85 17.43 -6.05
N ALA A 278 20.38 16.70 -5.07
CA ALA A 278 21.59 15.88 -5.21
C ALA A 278 21.41 14.73 -6.21
N LEU A 279 20.22 14.11 -6.22
CA LEU A 279 19.91 13.02 -7.14
C LEU A 279 19.30 13.51 -8.46
N GLY A 280 18.82 14.75 -8.49
CA GLY A 280 18.14 15.32 -9.65
C GLY A 280 16.78 14.68 -9.89
N VAL A 281 15.95 14.53 -8.86
CA VAL A 281 14.63 13.90 -8.95
C VAL A 281 13.66 14.74 -9.77
N ASP A 282 12.94 14.11 -10.70
CA ASP A 282 11.97 14.77 -11.57
C ASP A 282 10.53 14.53 -11.13
N TYR A 283 10.27 13.38 -10.49
CA TYR A 283 8.94 13.02 -10.04
C TYR A 283 8.99 12.23 -8.72
N GLU A 284 8.20 12.67 -7.74
CA GLU A 284 7.95 11.91 -6.50
C GLU A 284 6.54 12.22 -5.99
N MET A 285 5.76 11.18 -5.70
CA MET A 285 4.44 11.36 -5.09
C MET A 285 4.50 11.21 -3.57
N SER A 286 3.50 11.77 -2.89
CA SER A 286 3.47 11.73 -1.43
C SER A 286 2.06 11.63 -0.88
N GLY A 287 1.93 11.12 0.35
CA GLY A 287 0.68 11.14 1.09
C GLY A 287 0.24 12.57 1.48
N LYS A 288 -1.05 12.76 1.62
CA LYS A 288 -1.65 14.05 2.01
C LYS A 288 -1.10 14.63 3.32
N ASP A 289 -0.66 13.79 4.24
CA ASP A 289 -0.04 14.21 5.50
C ASP A 289 1.32 14.89 5.32
N LEU A 290 1.92 14.80 4.13
CA LEU A 290 3.21 15.41 3.78
C LEU A 290 3.06 16.69 2.92
N ILE A 291 1.85 17.18 2.64
CA ILE A 291 1.61 18.38 1.80
C ILE A 291 2.47 19.57 2.25
N ASP A 292 2.50 19.88 3.54
CA ASP A 292 3.29 20.99 4.06
C ASP A 292 4.78 20.74 3.94
N SER A 293 5.22 19.49 4.08
CA SER A 293 6.61 19.10 3.89
C SER A 293 7.04 19.27 2.43
N VAL A 294 6.24 18.79 1.47
CA VAL A 294 6.47 19.00 0.03
C VAL A 294 6.56 20.49 -0.31
N ARG A 295 5.64 21.29 0.22
CA ARG A 295 5.61 22.74 -0.03
C ARG A 295 6.88 23.43 0.48
N ILE A 296 7.36 23.06 1.67
CA ILE A 296 8.56 23.64 2.29
C ILE A 296 9.80 23.14 1.57
N SER A 297 9.93 21.83 1.34
CA SER A 297 11.05 21.25 0.60
C SER A 297 11.17 21.84 -0.80
N SER A 298 10.05 22.05 -1.51
CA SER A 298 10.03 22.73 -2.82
C SER A 298 10.53 24.18 -2.76
N LYS A 299 10.27 24.92 -1.66
CA LYS A 299 10.83 26.27 -1.47
C LYS A 299 12.34 26.22 -1.21
N ILE A 300 12.81 25.22 -0.46
CA ILE A 300 14.25 25.01 -0.22
C ILE A 300 14.96 24.67 -1.54
N VAL A 301 14.38 23.77 -2.36
CA VAL A 301 14.93 23.46 -3.70
C VAL A 301 15.10 24.72 -4.54
N ARG A 302 14.10 25.61 -4.55
CA ARG A 302 14.20 26.90 -5.29
C ARG A 302 15.24 27.83 -4.69
N ALA A 303 15.43 27.83 -3.36
CA ALA A 303 16.49 28.60 -2.70
C ALA A 303 17.90 28.04 -3.04
N LEU A 304 17.97 26.80 -3.53
CA LEU A 304 19.18 26.17 -4.08
C LEU A 304 19.31 26.36 -5.60
N ASP A 305 18.54 27.27 -6.22
CA ASP A 305 18.48 27.52 -7.66
C ASP A 305 18.19 26.26 -8.50
N ALA A 306 17.36 25.36 -7.97
CA ALA A 306 16.92 24.13 -8.63
C ALA A 306 15.40 24.11 -8.80
N THR A 307 14.92 23.21 -9.67
CA THR A 307 13.49 23.02 -9.92
C THR A 307 12.98 21.81 -9.11
N PRO A 308 11.98 21.98 -8.24
CA PRO A 308 11.42 20.85 -7.50
C PRO A 308 10.78 19.82 -8.42
N PRO A 309 10.66 18.55 -7.98
CA PRO A 309 10.00 17.52 -8.76
C PRO A 309 8.50 17.82 -8.92
N GLU A 310 7.90 17.28 -9.99
CA GLU A 310 6.45 17.09 -10.07
C GLU A 310 6.02 15.94 -9.15
N GLY A 311 4.73 15.88 -8.81
CA GLY A 311 4.23 14.78 -7.99
C GLY A 311 2.74 14.84 -7.74
N LEU A 312 2.17 13.69 -7.41
CA LEU A 312 0.79 13.53 -7.01
C LEU A 312 0.69 13.43 -5.48
N THR A 313 -0.17 14.25 -4.88
CA THR A 313 -0.58 14.04 -3.50
C THR A 313 -1.75 13.06 -3.46
N TYR A 314 -1.56 11.91 -2.82
CA TYR A 314 -2.61 10.89 -2.66
C TYR A 314 -3.21 10.91 -1.26
N GLU A 315 -4.48 10.49 -1.16
CA GLU A 315 -5.19 10.36 0.11
C GLU A 315 -4.75 9.15 0.91
N LEU A 316 -4.94 9.24 2.22
CA LEU A 316 -4.59 8.18 3.16
C LEU A 316 -5.68 7.11 3.22
N PHE A 317 -5.28 5.92 3.64
CA PHE A 317 -6.23 4.84 3.93
C PHE A 317 -6.81 5.00 5.34
N LEU A 318 -8.08 4.61 5.45
CA LEU A 318 -8.83 4.58 6.70
C LEU A 318 -9.14 3.12 7.07
N ASP A 319 -9.20 2.81 8.34
CA ASP A 319 -9.66 1.50 8.82
C ASP A 319 -11.19 1.34 8.67
N GLU A 320 -11.75 0.23 9.13
CA GLU A 320 -13.19 -0.05 9.09
C GLU A 320 -14.04 0.99 9.84
N HIS A 321 -13.47 1.65 10.85
CA HIS A 321 -14.10 2.71 11.65
C HIS A 321 -13.90 4.12 11.09
N GLY A 322 -13.20 4.25 9.93
CA GLY A 322 -12.90 5.54 9.34
C GLY A 322 -11.75 6.30 10.02
N GLN A 323 -10.93 5.62 10.83
CA GLN A 323 -9.75 6.19 11.45
C GLN A 323 -8.54 6.03 10.53
N LYS A 324 -7.60 6.97 10.58
CA LYS A 324 -6.35 6.89 9.81
C LYS A 324 -5.59 5.60 10.17
N ILE A 325 -5.23 4.82 9.17
CA ILE A 325 -4.30 3.69 9.31
C ILE A 325 -2.90 4.24 9.59
N SER A 326 -2.24 3.68 10.60
CA SER A 326 -0.86 4.03 10.93
C SER A 326 -0.06 2.82 11.36
N LYS A 327 1.25 2.83 11.03
CA LYS A 327 2.20 1.78 11.44
C LYS A 327 2.19 1.54 12.95
N SER A 328 2.10 2.61 13.74
CA SER A 328 2.16 2.52 15.21
C SER A 328 0.90 1.98 15.86
N LYS A 329 -0.25 1.99 15.17
CA LYS A 329 -1.51 1.43 15.67
C LYS A 329 -1.73 -0.02 15.24
N GLY A 330 -1.00 -0.51 14.24
CA GLY A 330 -1.18 -1.85 13.70
C GLY A 330 -2.58 -2.12 13.12
N ASN A 331 -3.36 -1.08 12.79
CA ASN A 331 -4.75 -1.17 12.34
C ASN A 331 -4.89 -1.26 10.81
N GLY A 332 -3.81 -1.59 10.10
CA GLY A 332 -3.81 -1.75 8.64
C GLY A 332 -3.61 -3.20 8.22
N ILE A 333 -4.01 -3.53 7.00
CA ILE A 333 -3.73 -4.82 6.37
C ILE A 333 -2.27 -4.82 5.88
N ALA A 334 -1.53 -5.88 6.20
CA ALA A 334 -0.24 -6.13 5.57
C ALA A 334 -0.45 -6.65 4.13
N VAL A 335 0.56 -6.48 3.27
CA VAL A 335 0.44 -6.92 1.88
C VAL A 335 0.36 -8.45 1.80
N GLU A 336 1.12 -9.15 2.62
CA GLU A 336 1.08 -10.62 2.72
C GLU A 336 -0.32 -11.13 3.13
N GLN A 337 -1.01 -10.38 4.00
CA GLN A 337 -2.39 -10.69 4.36
C GLN A 337 -3.35 -10.50 3.17
N TRP A 338 -3.17 -9.44 2.36
CA TRP A 338 -3.95 -9.29 1.14
C TRP A 338 -3.70 -10.45 0.17
N LEU A 339 -2.42 -10.78 -0.07
CA LEU A 339 -2.01 -11.83 -1.01
C LEU A 339 -2.46 -13.25 -0.59
N ARG A 340 -2.73 -13.47 0.69
CA ARG A 340 -3.35 -14.72 1.16
C ARG A 340 -4.76 -14.91 0.60
N TYR A 341 -5.51 -13.82 0.41
CA TYR A 341 -6.94 -13.85 0.06
C TYR A 341 -7.24 -13.35 -1.35
N ALA A 342 -6.26 -12.81 -2.06
CA ALA A 342 -6.49 -12.19 -3.35
C ALA A 342 -5.22 -12.06 -4.20
N PRO A 343 -5.32 -12.03 -5.54
CA PRO A 343 -4.18 -11.81 -6.41
C PRO A 343 -3.65 -10.38 -6.30
N SER A 344 -2.35 -10.20 -6.53
CA SER A 344 -1.66 -8.90 -6.49
C SER A 344 -2.28 -7.84 -7.41
N ALA A 345 -2.81 -8.25 -8.55
CA ALA A 345 -3.47 -7.35 -9.49
C ALA A 345 -4.73 -6.67 -8.91
N SER A 346 -5.46 -7.34 -8.00
CA SER A 346 -6.60 -6.72 -7.30
C SER A 346 -6.14 -5.64 -6.32
N LEU A 347 -4.99 -5.81 -5.68
CA LEU A 347 -4.37 -4.80 -4.84
C LEU A 347 -3.89 -3.60 -5.67
N ALA A 348 -3.24 -3.86 -6.81
CA ALA A 348 -2.80 -2.82 -7.73
C ALA A 348 -4.00 -2.01 -8.29
N LEU A 349 -5.12 -2.68 -8.63
CA LEU A 349 -6.38 -2.01 -8.97
C LEU A 349 -6.87 -1.12 -7.83
N TYR A 350 -6.86 -1.64 -6.61
CA TYR A 350 -7.27 -0.88 -5.43
C TYR A 350 -6.40 0.37 -5.23
N MET A 351 -5.10 0.29 -5.54
CA MET A 351 -4.19 1.45 -5.51
C MET A 351 -4.43 2.44 -6.66
N PHE A 352 -4.76 1.93 -7.85
CA PHE A 352 -5.06 2.76 -9.01
C PHE A 352 -6.32 3.61 -8.83
N GLN A 353 -7.38 3.03 -8.27
CA GLN A 353 -8.68 3.67 -8.17
C GLN A 353 -8.65 4.90 -7.25
N LYS A 354 -9.10 6.07 -7.76
CA LYS A 354 -9.33 7.30 -7.00
C LYS A 354 -8.21 7.64 -6.01
N PRO A 355 -6.96 7.84 -6.45
CA PRO A 355 -5.83 8.06 -5.56
C PRO A 355 -5.99 9.31 -4.68
N ARG A 356 -6.80 10.30 -5.13
CA ARG A 356 -7.07 11.55 -4.41
C ARG A 356 -8.29 11.48 -3.47
N ALA A 357 -8.88 10.30 -3.26
CA ALA A 357 -10.00 10.10 -2.36
C ALA A 357 -9.65 9.12 -1.23
N ALA A 358 -10.00 9.46 0.00
CA ALA A 358 -9.82 8.57 1.14
C ALA A 358 -10.65 7.30 0.94
N LYS A 359 -10.03 6.15 1.20
CA LYS A 359 -10.66 4.83 1.07
C LYS A 359 -10.46 4.01 2.32
N ARG A 360 -11.47 3.22 2.67
CA ARG A 360 -11.38 2.28 3.78
C ARG A 360 -10.64 1.02 3.32
N LEU A 361 -9.66 0.59 4.11
CA LEU A 361 -8.81 -0.58 3.83
C LEU A 361 -8.92 -1.55 5.01
N TYR A 362 -9.74 -2.57 4.86
CA TYR A 362 -9.99 -3.65 5.82
C TYR A 362 -10.36 -4.92 5.05
N PHE A 363 -10.43 -6.07 5.71
CA PHE A 363 -10.54 -7.36 5.02
C PHE A 363 -11.75 -7.50 4.11
N ASP A 364 -12.91 -6.94 4.48
CA ASP A 364 -14.15 -7.07 3.67
C ASP A 364 -14.10 -6.34 2.32
N VAL A 365 -13.10 -5.46 2.10
CA VAL A 365 -12.93 -4.83 0.77
C VAL A 365 -12.26 -5.78 -0.23
N ILE A 366 -11.57 -6.83 0.23
CA ILE A 366 -10.78 -7.72 -0.61
C ILE A 366 -11.63 -8.46 -1.64
N PRO A 367 -12.72 -9.15 -1.27
CA PRO A 367 -13.57 -9.85 -2.26
C PRO A 367 -14.11 -8.92 -3.34
N LYS A 368 -14.53 -7.73 -2.94
CA LYS A 368 -15.03 -6.72 -3.88
C LYS A 368 -13.93 -6.22 -4.83
N ALA A 369 -12.71 -6.00 -4.33
CA ALA A 369 -11.59 -5.59 -5.16
C ALA A 369 -11.21 -6.65 -6.20
N VAL A 370 -11.35 -7.93 -5.87
CA VAL A 370 -11.15 -9.04 -6.82
C VAL A 370 -12.24 -9.01 -7.89
N ASP A 371 -13.51 -8.92 -7.53
CA ASP A 371 -14.62 -8.90 -8.51
C ASP A 371 -14.57 -7.64 -9.40
N GLU A 372 -14.17 -6.49 -8.85
CA GLU A 372 -13.93 -5.29 -9.65
C GLU A 372 -12.78 -5.49 -10.66
N TYR A 373 -11.68 -6.14 -10.24
CA TYR A 373 -10.59 -6.48 -11.15
C TYR A 373 -11.05 -7.40 -12.29
N LEU A 374 -11.80 -8.45 -11.99
CA LEU A 374 -12.37 -9.36 -13.00
C LEU A 374 -13.29 -8.61 -13.98
N THR A 375 -14.09 -7.67 -13.47
CA THR A 375 -14.98 -6.83 -14.29
C THR A 375 -14.19 -5.94 -15.25
N PHE A 376 -13.11 -5.29 -14.78
CA PHE A 376 -12.25 -4.47 -15.63
C PHE A 376 -11.48 -5.30 -16.64
N LEU A 377 -11.05 -6.49 -16.26
CA LEU A 377 -10.36 -7.43 -17.14
C LEU A 377 -11.27 -7.90 -18.29
N GLU A 378 -12.54 -8.19 -18.01
CA GLU A 378 -13.53 -8.53 -19.02
C GLU A 378 -13.80 -7.38 -20.00
N LYS A 379 -13.95 -6.16 -19.48
CA LYS A 379 -14.07 -4.96 -20.32
C LYS A 379 -12.87 -4.80 -21.22
N PHE A 380 -11.65 -4.89 -20.65
CA PHE A 380 -10.39 -4.73 -21.38
C PHE A 380 -10.29 -5.63 -22.61
N ARG A 381 -10.73 -6.89 -22.51
CA ARG A 381 -10.73 -7.83 -23.65
C ARG A 381 -11.58 -7.38 -24.83
N ASN A 382 -12.67 -6.65 -24.55
CA ASN A 382 -13.68 -6.24 -25.55
C ASN A 382 -13.55 -4.77 -25.97
N GLU A 383 -12.58 -4.04 -25.39
CA GLU A 383 -12.37 -2.61 -25.67
C GLU A 383 -11.39 -2.40 -26.82
N ALA A 384 -11.63 -1.34 -27.62
CA ALA A 384 -10.65 -0.85 -28.59
C ALA A 384 -9.43 -0.22 -27.86
N PRO A 385 -8.24 -0.13 -28.52
CA PRO A 385 -7.01 0.37 -27.90
C PRO A 385 -7.16 1.71 -27.17
N GLU A 386 -7.98 2.64 -27.69
CA GLU A 386 -8.23 3.96 -27.09
C GLU A 386 -9.00 3.85 -25.75
N LYS A 387 -9.76 2.77 -25.55
CA LYS A 387 -10.44 2.46 -24.30
C LYS A 387 -9.60 1.60 -23.38
N GLN A 388 -8.83 0.70 -23.95
CA GLN A 388 -7.91 -0.14 -23.18
C GLN A 388 -6.91 0.70 -22.39
N ILE A 389 -6.36 1.77 -22.99
CA ILE A 389 -5.39 2.66 -22.32
C ILE A 389 -6.01 3.45 -21.15
N GLU A 390 -7.34 3.66 -21.16
CA GLU A 390 -8.09 4.24 -20.04
C GLU A 390 -8.46 3.22 -18.96
N ASN A 391 -8.43 1.93 -19.30
CA ASN A 391 -8.80 0.86 -18.39
C ASN A 391 -7.70 0.63 -17.36
N PRO A 392 -8.02 0.50 -16.05
CA PRO A 392 -7.04 0.19 -15.00
C PRO A 392 -6.14 -1.01 -15.30
N VAL A 393 -6.67 -2.03 -15.98
CA VAL A 393 -5.95 -3.26 -16.33
C VAL A 393 -4.71 -2.96 -17.19
N TRP A 394 -4.80 -1.99 -18.09
CA TRP A 394 -3.66 -1.55 -18.88
C TRP A 394 -2.51 -1.09 -17.98
N HIS A 395 -2.80 -0.24 -17.00
CA HIS A 395 -1.80 0.32 -16.08
C HIS A 395 -1.22 -0.70 -15.12
N ILE A 396 -2.03 -1.68 -14.70
CA ILE A 396 -1.62 -2.76 -13.80
C ILE A 396 -0.67 -3.73 -14.49
N HIS A 397 -0.88 -3.99 -15.79
CA HIS A 397 -0.17 -4.99 -16.58
C HIS A 397 0.65 -4.40 -17.73
N GLU A 398 0.92 -3.10 -17.70
CA GLU A 398 1.74 -2.41 -18.71
C GLU A 398 1.24 -2.65 -20.15
N GLY A 399 -0.08 -2.68 -20.33
CA GLY A 399 -0.75 -2.92 -21.60
C GLY A 399 -0.84 -4.39 -22.04
N ALA A 400 -0.17 -5.31 -21.34
CA ALA A 400 -0.10 -6.72 -21.70
C ALA A 400 -0.51 -7.64 -20.52
N PRO A 401 -1.80 -7.73 -20.17
CA PRO A 401 -2.23 -8.67 -19.15
C PRO A 401 -1.86 -10.10 -19.56
N PRO A 402 -1.48 -10.97 -18.59
CA PRO A 402 -1.13 -12.37 -18.87
C PRO A 402 -2.23 -13.09 -19.66
N ALA A 403 -1.83 -13.95 -20.61
CA ALA A 403 -2.77 -14.60 -21.54
C ALA A 403 -3.82 -15.46 -20.82
N ASP A 404 -3.46 -16.11 -19.71
CA ASP A 404 -4.37 -16.90 -18.87
C ASP A 404 -5.49 -16.05 -18.24
N ARG A 405 -5.28 -14.74 -18.10
CA ARG A 405 -6.25 -13.79 -17.57
C ARG A 405 -7.17 -13.21 -18.64
N LEU A 406 -6.82 -13.36 -19.91
CA LEU A 406 -7.65 -12.92 -21.04
C LEU A 406 -8.76 -13.93 -21.39
N HIS A 407 -8.80 -15.12 -20.78
CA HIS A 407 -9.91 -16.04 -20.91
C HIS A 407 -11.14 -15.54 -20.12
N ALA A 408 -12.33 -15.89 -20.61
CA ALA A 408 -13.57 -15.58 -19.89
C ALA A 408 -13.58 -16.29 -18.54
N MET A 409 -13.86 -15.52 -17.48
CA MET A 409 -14.05 -16.10 -16.15
C MET A 409 -15.49 -16.59 -16.03
N PRO A 410 -15.73 -17.89 -15.86
CA PRO A 410 -17.09 -18.42 -15.79
C PRO A 410 -17.81 -18.03 -14.49
N VAL A 411 -17.05 -17.69 -13.44
CA VAL A 411 -17.57 -17.39 -12.11
C VAL A 411 -16.88 -16.16 -11.51
N SER A 412 -17.62 -15.39 -10.72
CA SER A 412 -17.07 -14.30 -9.92
C SER A 412 -16.43 -14.82 -8.63
N PHE A 413 -15.58 -14.00 -8.00
CA PHE A 413 -14.96 -14.35 -6.72
C PHE A 413 -16.01 -14.48 -5.61
N GLY A 414 -17.02 -13.62 -5.60
CA GLY A 414 -18.16 -13.72 -4.67
C GLY A 414 -18.94 -15.04 -4.83
N LEU A 415 -19.07 -15.57 -6.07
CA LEU A 415 -19.67 -16.89 -6.29
C LEU A 415 -18.80 -18.02 -5.75
N LEU A 416 -17.48 -17.94 -5.92
CA LEU A 416 -16.54 -18.91 -5.32
C LEU A 416 -16.63 -18.92 -3.79
N LEU A 417 -16.74 -17.76 -3.16
CA LEU A 417 -16.92 -17.65 -1.70
C LEU A 417 -18.24 -18.29 -1.25
N ASN A 418 -19.34 -18.04 -1.95
CA ASN A 418 -20.62 -18.66 -1.62
C ASN A 418 -20.60 -20.16 -1.84
N LEU A 419 -19.94 -20.62 -2.89
CA LEU A 419 -19.75 -22.05 -3.15
C LEU A 419 -18.94 -22.70 -2.03
N ALA A 420 -17.81 -22.08 -1.63
CA ALA A 420 -17.00 -22.55 -0.51
C ALA A 420 -17.82 -22.61 0.78
N SER A 421 -18.67 -21.59 1.01
CA SER A 421 -19.55 -21.55 2.18
C SER A 421 -20.61 -22.63 2.17
N ALA A 422 -21.31 -22.85 1.06
CA ALA A 422 -22.39 -23.83 0.96
C ALA A 422 -21.87 -25.28 0.99
N ALA A 423 -20.75 -25.52 0.29
CA ALA A 423 -20.11 -26.83 0.24
C ALA A 423 -19.24 -27.13 1.47
N ASN A 424 -19.04 -26.13 2.36
CA ASN A 424 -18.10 -26.20 3.49
C ASN A 424 -16.71 -26.66 3.02
N ALA A 425 -16.22 -26.03 1.95
CA ALA A 425 -15.05 -26.48 1.22
C ALA A 425 -13.74 -26.05 1.92
N HIS A 426 -12.90 -27.02 2.22
CA HIS A 426 -11.54 -26.85 2.75
C HIS A 426 -10.46 -27.21 1.72
N ASP A 427 -10.88 -27.64 0.53
CA ASP A 427 -10.01 -28.08 -0.55
C ASP A 427 -10.56 -27.61 -1.90
N LYS A 428 -9.65 -27.23 -2.80
CA LYS A 428 -9.99 -26.78 -4.16
C LYS A 428 -10.71 -27.87 -4.96
N THR A 429 -10.42 -29.15 -4.71
CA THR A 429 -11.06 -30.28 -5.38
C THR A 429 -12.57 -30.25 -5.22
N ILE A 430 -13.06 -29.86 -4.03
CA ILE A 430 -14.50 -29.71 -3.77
C ILE A 430 -15.09 -28.63 -4.67
N LEU A 431 -14.44 -27.45 -4.74
CA LEU A 431 -14.90 -26.36 -5.60
C LEU A 431 -14.86 -26.75 -7.07
N TRP A 432 -13.79 -27.41 -7.51
CA TRP A 432 -13.67 -27.87 -8.89
C TRP A 432 -14.72 -28.90 -9.28
N GLY A 433 -15.19 -29.71 -8.34
CA GLY A 433 -16.31 -30.63 -8.58
C GLY A 433 -17.61 -29.92 -9.01
N PHE A 434 -17.83 -28.68 -8.57
CA PHE A 434 -18.92 -27.82 -9.01
C PHE A 434 -18.58 -27.02 -10.27
N ILE A 435 -17.38 -26.38 -10.29
CA ILE A 435 -16.92 -25.54 -11.40
C ILE A 435 -16.92 -26.33 -12.71
N SER A 436 -16.38 -27.55 -12.73
CA SER A 436 -16.29 -28.38 -13.93
C SER A 436 -17.67 -28.86 -14.45
N ARG A 437 -18.68 -28.94 -13.61
CA ARG A 437 -20.06 -29.19 -14.05
C ARG A 437 -20.70 -27.98 -14.70
N TYR A 438 -20.37 -26.78 -14.19
CA TYR A 438 -20.89 -25.52 -14.67
C TYR A 438 -20.15 -25.01 -15.94
N ALA A 439 -18.83 -25.25 -16.00
CA ALA A 439 -17.92 -24.88 -17.11
C ALA A 439 -17.06 -26.10 -17.47
N PRO A 440 -17.58 -27.07 -18.25
CA PRO A 440 -16.90 -28.35 -18.52
C PRO A 440 -15.55 -28.23 -19.24
N GLU A 441 -15.31 -27.12 -19.93
CA GLU A 441 -14.03 -26.82 -20.61
C GLU A 441 -12.95 -26.33 -19.66
N ALA A 442 -13.29 -25.94 -18.42
CA ALA A 442 -12.35 -25.41 -17.44
C ALA A 442 -11.81 -26.52 -16.53
N SER A 443 -10.49 -26.50 -16.30
CA SER A 443 -9.78 -27.34 -15.33
C SER A 443 -8.67 -26.52 -14.64
N PRO A 444 -8.08 -27.01 -13.54
CA PRO A 444 -6.92 -26.35 -12.91
C PRO A 444 -5.79 -26.06 -13.91
N GLU A 445 -5.56 -26.93 -14.90
CA GLU A 445 -4.51 -26.81 -15.91
C GLU A 445 -4.87 -25.80 -17.01
N THR A 446 -6.14 -25.78 -17.46
CA THR A 446 -6.58 -24.87 -18.54
C THR A 446 -6.97 -23.47 -18.02
N ALA A 447 -7.28 -23.35 -16.72
CA ALA A 447 -7.67 -22.11 -16.08
C ALA A 447 -6.89 -21.87 -14.76
N PRO A 448 -5.55 -21.77 -14.80
CA PRO A 448 -4.72 -21.66 -13.60
C PRO A 448 -5.03 -20.42 -12.75
N PHE A 449 -5.49 -19.34 -13.38
CA PHE A 449 -5.93 -18.15 -12.64
C PHE A 449 -7.22 -18.42 -11.84
N LEU A 450 -8.17 -19.16 -12.39
CA LEU A 450 -9.37 -19.57 -11.67
C LEU A 450 -9.02 -20.53 -10.52
N ASP A 451 -8.06 -21.43 -10.73
CA ASP A 451 -7.56 -22.31 -9.67
C ASP A 451 -6.93 -21.54 -8.51
N ALA A 452 -6.14 -20.49 -8.82
CA ALA A 452 -5.61 -19.60 -7.80
C ALA A 452 -6.71 -18.85 -7.05
N LEU A 453 -7.73 -18.34 -7.75
CA LEU A 453 -8.88 -17.69 -7.12
C LEU A 453 -9.68 -18.64 -6.22
N ALA A 454 -9.83 -19.91 -6.60
CA ALA A 454 -10.47 -20.93 -5.77
C ALA A 454 -9.70 -21.12 -4.44
N GLY A 455 -8.36 -21.15 -4.51
CA GLY A 455 -7.50 -21.20 -3.30
C GLY A 455 -7.67 -19.98 -2.40
N HIS A 456 -7.68 -18.77 -2.98
CA HIS A 456 -7.94 -17.54 -2.23
C HIS A 456 -9.33 -17.51 -1.59
N ALA A 457 -10.35 -18.00 -2.30
CA ALA A 457 -11.72 -18.07 -1.78
C ALA A 457 -11.83 -19.02 -0.58
N ILE A 458 -11.16 -20.17 -0.62
CA ILE A 458 -11.10 -21.10 0.52
C ILE A 458 -10.43 -20.43 1.72
N ALA A 459 -9.25 -19.83 1.53
CA ALA A 459 -8.54 -19.18 2.61
C ALA A 459 -9.37 -18.05 3.25
N TYR A 460 -10.06 -17.23 2.43
CA TYR A 460 -10.94 -16.20 2.94
C TYR A 460 -12.16 -16.79 3.66
N TYR A 461 -12.73 -17.85 3.13
CA TYR A 461 -13.86 -18.56 3.75
C TYR A 461 -13.49 -19.10 5.14
N GLU A 462 -12.37 -19.80 5.25
CA GLU A 462 -11.91 -20.38 6.51
C GLU A 462 -11.64 -19.33 7.59
N ASP A 463 -10.97 -18.25 7.22
CA ASP A 463 -10.51 -17.25 8.19
C ASP A 463 -11.60 -16.23 8.57
N PHE A 464 -12.54 -15.90 7.67
CA PHE A 464 -13.52 -14.82 7.90
C PHE A 464 -14.99 -15.25 7.81
N VAL A 465 -15.34 -16.08 6.83
CA VAL A 465 -16.74 -16.43 6.61
C VAL A 465 -17.20 -17.52 7.56
N GLN A 466 -16.46 -18.61 7.65
CA GLN A 466 -16.81 -19.77 8.49
C GLN A 466 -16.98 -19.39 9.97
N PRO A 467 -16.08 -18.64 10.61
CA PRO A 467 -16.26 -18.24 12.02
C PRO A 467 -17.42 -17.26 12.23
N ALA A 468 -17.79 -16.51 11.20
CA ALA A 468 -18.84 -15.51 11.24
C ALA A 468 -20.23 -16.07 10.87
N LYS A 469 -20.32 -17.29 10.34
CA LYS A 469 -21.61 -17.90 9.98
C LYS A 469 -22.59 -17.93 11.15
N ARG A 470 -23.81 -17.47 10.91
CA ARG A 470 -24.91 -17.49 11.86
C ARG A 470 -26.17 -17.93 11.14
N PHE A 471 -26.44 -19.22 11.19
CA PHE A 471 -27.69 -19.74 10.67
C PHE A 471 -28.84 -19.42 11.62
N ARG A 472 -30.00 -19.21 11.07
CA ARG A 472 -31.25 -19.10 11.82
C ARG A 472 -32.36 -19.95 11.15
N ALA A 473 -33.31 -20.39 11.92
CA ALA A 473 -34.47 -21.03 11.38
C ALA A 473 -35.30 -20.04 10.53
N PRO A 474 -35.88 -20.50 9.40
CA PRO A 474 -36.82 -19.68 8.64
C PRO A 474 -38.07 -19.38 9.45
N ASN A 475 -38.55 -18.14 9.43
CA ASN A 475 -39.84 -17.77 10.00
C ASN A 475 -41.01 -18.38 9.18
N ALA A 476 -42.26 -18.19 9.61
CA ALA A 476 -43.41 -18.80 8.96
C ALA A 476 -43.58 -18.40 7.47
N LEU A 477 -43.30 -17.11 7.16
CA LEU A 477 -43.40 -16.59 5.80
C LEU A 477 -42.25 -17.13 4.94
N GLU A 478 -41.02 -17.09 5.45
CA GLU A 478 -39.83 -17.63 4.75
C GLU A 478 -39.96 -19.15 4.53
N ARG A 479 -40.53 -19.89 5.49
CA ARG A 479 -40.77 -21.30 5.37
C ARG A 479 -41.72 -21.61 4.20
N ALA A 480 -42.85 -20.88 4.09
CA ALA A 480 -43.77 -21.03 2.98
C ALA A 480 -43.12 -20.69 1.63
N ALA A 481 -42.35 -19.61 1.58
CA ALA A 481 -41.61 -19.19 0.37
C ALA A 481 -40.50 -20.18 -0.02
N LEU A 482 -39.79 -20.78 0.93
CA LEU A 482 -38.80 -21.83 0.68
C LEU A 482 -39.43 -23.12 0.16
N GLN A 483 -40.60 -23.50 0.66
CA GLN A 483 -41.35 -24.65 0.14
C GLN A 483 -41.83 -24.43 -1.29
N ASP A 484 -42.30 -23.22 -1.62
CA ASP A 484 -42.69 -22.85 -2.99
C ASP A 484 -41.46 -22.86 -3.91
N LEU A 485 -40.34 -22.25 -3.47
CA LEU A 485 -39.09 -22.26 -4.23
C LEU A 485 -38.61 -23.69 -4.51
N GLU A 486 -38.65 -24.58 -3.53
CA GLU A 486 -38.26 -25.98 -3.68
C GLU A 486 -39.08 -26.65 -4.78
N GLY A 487 -40.43 -26.46 -4.77
CA GLY A 487 -41.32 -27.00 -5.79
C GLY A 487 -41.04 -26.45 -7.19
N ARG A 488 -40.76 -25.16 -7.32
CA ARG A 488 -40.41 -24.53 -8.61
C ARG A 488 -39.07 -25.05 -9.13
N LEU A 489 -38.06 -25.13 -8.28
CA LEU A 489 -36.76 -25.69 -8.65
C LEU A 489 -36.87 -27.17 -9.07
N ALA A 490 -37.77 -27.93 -8.46
CA ALA A 490 -38.05 -29.32 -8.86
C ALA A 490 -38.62 -29.43 -10.28
N ALA A 491 -39.35 -28.42 -10.74
CA ALA A 491 -39.96 -28.39 -12.07
C ALA A 491 -39.02 -27.91 -13.17
N LEU A 492 -37.87 -27.30 -12.82
CA LEU A 492 -36.88 -26.82 -13.78
C LEU A 492 -36.01 -27.97 -14.32
N PRO A 493 -35.51 -27.86 -15.57
CA PRO A 493 -34.44 -28.72 -16.06
C PRO A 493 -33.19 -28.64 -15.17
N ALA A 494 -32.46 -29.73 -15.02
CA ALA A 494 -31.27 -29.79 -14.19
C ALA A 494 -30.15 -28.85 -14.66
N ASP A 495 -30.15 -28.47 -15.95
CA ASP A 495 -29.25 -27.57 -16.64
C ASP A 495 -29.85 -26.18 -16.89
N ALA A 496 -30.92 -25.81 -16.19
CA ALA A 496 -31.51 -24.46 -16.31
C ALA A 496 -30.48 -23.37 -16.05
N ASP A 497 -30.49 -22.32 -16.87
CA ASP A 497 -29.55 -21.22 -16.75
C ASP A 497 -29.82 -20.31 -15.54
N ALA A 498 -28.83 -19.54 -15.17
CA ALA A 498 -28.88 -18.64 -14.02
C ALA A 498 -30.01 -17.59 -14.11
N GLU A 499 -30.42 -17.18 -15.31
CA GLU A 499 -31.50 -16.20 -15.53
C GLU A 499 -32.86 -16.80 -15.29
N THR A 500 -33.10 -18.00 -15.83
CA THR A 500 -34.31 -18.78 -15.60
C THR A 500 -34.52 -19.07 -14.12
N ILE A 501 -33.47 -19.56 -13.44
CA ILE A 501 -33.50 -19.81 -12.00
C ILE A 501 -33.78 -18.54 -11.21
N GLN A 502 -33.11 -17.44 -11.56
CA GLN A 502 -33.29 -16.14 -10.90
C GLN A 502 -34.73 -15.64 -11.05
N THR A 503 -35.35 -15.87 -12.19
CA THR A 503 -36.74 -15.46 -12.46
C THR A 503 -37.71 -16.19 -11.51
N GLU A 504 -37.52 -17.47 -11.28
CA GLU A 504 -38.33 -18.23 -10.29
C GLU A 504 -38.13 -17.72 -8.87
N ILE A 505 -36.87 -17.44 -8.47
CA ILE A 505 -36.56 -16.88 -7.15
C ILE A 505 -37.25 -15.51 -6.96
N TYR A 506 -37.23 -14.66 -7.98
CA TYR A 506 -37.94 -13.37 -7.95
C TYR A 506 -39.46 -13.53 -7.88
N SER A 507 -40.00 -14.48 -8.62
CA SER A 507 -41.44 -14.77 -8.63
C SER A 507 -41.93 -15.19 -7.24
N VAL A 508 -41.21 -16.10 -6.58
CA VAL A 508 -41.51 -16.48 -5.18
C VAL A 508 -41.49 -15.25 -4.27
N GLY A 509 -40.45 -14.41 -4.33
CA GLY A 509 -40.33 -13.23 -3.47
C GLY A 509 -41.43 -12.17 -3.71
N LYS A 510 -42.05 -12.14 -4.91
CA LYS A 510 -43.15 -11.23 -5.25
C LYS A 510 -44.53 -11.79 -4.90
N GLU A 511 -44.69 -13.09 -4.97
CA GLU A 511 -45.97 -13.78 -4.73
C GLU A 511 -46.23 -14.00 -3.24
N HIS A 512 -45.18 -14.06 -2.43
CA HIS A 512 -45.30 -14.08 -0.98
C HIS A 512 -45.26 -12.65 -0.37
N PRO A 513 -46.01 -12.38 0.74
CA PRO A 513 -46.21 -11.02 1.25
C PRO A 513 -45.02 -10.49 2.04
N PHE A 514 -43.83 -10.48 1.44
CA PHE A 514 -42.68 -9.77 1.98
C PHE A 514 -42.87 -8.25 1.89
N GLU A 515 -42.54 -7.49 2.93
CA GLU A 515 -42.63 -6.03 2.92
C GLU A 515 -41.75 -5.44 1.83
N HIS A 516 -40.54 -6.00 1.70
CA HIS A 516 -39.60 -5.64 0.63
C HIS A 516 -38.97 -6.91 0.06
N LEU A 517 -38.76 -6.94 -1.24
CA LEU A 517 -38.09 -8.06 -1.92
C LEU A 517 -36.70 -8.37 -1.37
N ARG A 518 -35.99 -7.35 -0.88
CA ARG A 518 -34.70 -7.54 -0.21
C ARG A 518 -34.78 -8.39 1.05
N ASP A 519 -35.93 -8.45 1.73
CA ASP A 519 -36.09 -9.23 2.94
C ASP A 519 -36.19 -10.74 2.62
N TRP A 520 -36.79 -11.08 1.46
CA TRP A 520 -36.73 -12.42 0.92
C TRP A 520 -35.29 -12.86 0.63
N PHE A 521 -34.53 -12.04 -0.10
CA PHE A 521 -33.13 -12.39 -0.41
C PHE A 521 -32.29 -12.52 0.85
N ARG A 522 -32.44 -11.61 1.82
CA ARG A 522 -31.77 -11.71 3.11
C ARG A 522 -32.13 -13.01 3.81
N GLY A 523 -33.42 -13.38 3.84
CA GLY A 523 -33.92 -14.66 4.38
C GLY A 523 -33.25 -15.87 3.74
N LEU A 524 -33.09 -15.90 2.40
CA LEU A 524 -32.37 -16.95 1.69
C LEU A 524 -30.93 -17.09 2.18
N TYR A 525 -30.18 -15.97 2.27
CA TYR A 525 -28.79 -16.01 2.70
C TYR A 525 -28.63 -16.41 4.17
N GLU A 526 -29.47 -15.89 5.07
CA GLU A 526 -29.40 -16.19 6.50
C GLU A 526 -29.79 -17.62 6.84
N THR A 527 -30.80 -18.18 6.14
CA THR A 527 -31.28 -19.52 6.42
C THR A 527 -30.51 -20.62 5.72
N LEU A 528 -30.00 -20.37 4.50
CA LEU A 528 -29.34 -21.40 3.69
C LEU A 528 -27.81 -21.33 3.80
N LEU A 529 -27.22 -20.14 3.97
CA LEU A 529 -25.77 -19.93 3.94
C LEU A 529 -25.20 -19.37 5.25
N GLY A 530 -26.07 -18.97 6.20
CA GLY A 530 -25.63 -18.35 7.47
C GLY A 530 -24.98 -16.97 7.30
N GLN A 531 -25.34 -16.25 6.23
CA GLN A 531 -24.79 -14.92 5.89
C GLN A 531 -25.95 -13.94 5.65
N SER A 532 -25.72 -12.64 5.82
CA SER A 532 -26.76 -11.61 5.62
C SER A 532 -26.93 -11.16 4.17
N ALA A 533 -25.98 -11.45 3.30
CA ALA A 533 -25.95 -11.05 1.89
C ALA A 533 -25.00 -11.94 1.08
N GLY A 534 -25.12 -11.90 -0.24
CA GLY A 534 -24.24 -12.61 -1.17
C GLY A 534 -24.50 -12.17 -2.63
N PRO A 535 -23.83 -12.79 -3.62
CA PRO A 535 -24.05 -12.53 -5.03
C PRO A 535 -25.42 -13.02 -5.51
N ARG A 536 -25.75 -12.76 -6.78
CA ARG A 536 -27.03 -13.13 -7.38
C ARG A 536 -27.35 -14.62 -7.13
N PHE A 537 -28.47 -14.89 -6.45
CA PHE A 537 -28.77 -16.25 -5.95
C PHE A 537 -29.03 -17.26 -7.07
N GLY A 538 -29.61 -16.83 -8.21
CA GLY A 538 -29.77 -17.68 -9.40
C GLY A 538 -28.43 -18.16 -9.97
N SER A 539 -27.42 -17.30 -9.99
CA SER A 539 -26.08 -17.70 -10.40
C SER A 539 -25.43 -18.68 -9.41
N PHE A 540 -25.70 -18.50 -8.12
CA PHE A 540 -25.27 -19.46 -7.11
C PHE A 540 -25.91 -20.83 -7.31
N VAL A 541 -27.24 -20.88 -7.52
CA VAL A 541 -27.98 -22.16 -7.74
C VAL A 541 -27.52 -22.85 -9.02
N ALA A 542 -27.27 -22.09 -10.11
CA ALA A 542 -26.76 -22.67 -11.36
C ALA A 542 -25.38 -23.33 -11.17
N LEU A 543 -24.50 -22.70 -10.37
CA LEU A 543 -23.17 -23.23 -10.06
C LEU A 543 -23.22 -24.39 -9.04
N TYR A 544 -23.95 -24.23 -7.95
CA TYR A 544 -24.06 -25.22 -6.86
C TYR A 544 -24.84 -26.44 -7.28
N GLY A 545 -25.85 -26.27 -8.12
CA GLY A 545 -26.74 -27.29 -8.62
C GLY A 545 -28.15 -27.20 -8.03
N ILE A 546 -29.16 -27.43 -8.88
CA ILE A 546 -30.56 -27.40 -8.47
C ILE A 546 -30.83 -28.49 -7.42
N ALA A 547 -30.33 -29.70 -7.63
CA ALA A 547 -30.56 -30.85 -6.71
C ALA A 547 -29.91 -30.59 -5.34
N GLU A 548 -28.68 -30.07 -5.33
CA GLU A 548 -27.97 -29.70 -4.12
C GLU A 548 -28.65 -28.56 -3.38
N THR A 549 -29.15 -27.54 -4.11
CA THR A 549 -29.93 -26.44 -3.52
C THR A 549 -31.23 -26.91 -2.90
N ARG A 550 -31.96 -27.80 -3.55
CA ARG A 550 -33.16 -28.42 -2.99
C ARG A 550 -32.88 -29.20 -1.70
N THR A 551 -31.75 -29.92 -1.67
CA THR A 551 -31.25 -30.60 -0.47
C THR A 551 -30.95 -29.61 0.64
N LEU A 552 -30.32 -28.48 0.31
CA LEU A 552 -30.01 -27.42 1.27
C LEU A 552 -31.30 -26.78 1.84
N ILE A 553 -32.28 -26.50 0.99
CA ILE A 553 -33.60 -26.00 1.41
C ILE A 553 -34.30 -27.01 2.35
N ALA A 554 -34.29 -28.30 2.01
CA ALA A 554 -34.87 -29.34 2.86
C ALA A 554 -34.22 -29.36 4.26
N LYS A 555 -32.90 -29.25 4.35
CA LYS A 555 -32.18 -29.16 5.63
C LYS A 555 -32.57 -27.92 6.43
N ALA A 556 -32.69 -26.76 5.77
CA ALA A 556 -33.12 -25.52 6.44
C ALA A 556 -34.55 -25.63 6.99
N LEU A 557 -35.46 -26.25 6.21
CA LEU A 557 -36.84 -26.50 6.62
C LEU A 557 -36.93 -27.51 7.77
N ALA A 558 -36.03 -28.51 7.82
CA ALA A 558 -35.92 -29.46 8.92
C ALA A 558 -35.26 -28.89 10.18
N GLY A 559 -34.65 -27.67 10.10
CA GLY A 559 -33.92 -27.07 11.21
C GLY A 559 -32.48 -27.61 11.37
N GLU A 560 -31.99 -28.43 10.44
CA GLU A 560 -30.68 -29.08 10.54
C GLU A 560 -29.51 -28.09 10.35
N LEU A 561 -29.74 -26.91 9.74
CA LEU A 561 -28.72 -25.90 9.51
C LEU A 561 -28.56 -24.90 10.68
N ALA A 562 -29.64 -24.71 11.47
CA ALA A 562 -29.61 -23.84 12.63
C ALA A 562 -29.32 -24.70 13.87
N PRO A 563 -28.16 -24.55 14.55
CA PRO A 563 -27.98 -25.17 15.86
C PRO A 563 -29.06 -24.64 16.81
N ASP A 564 -29.56 -25.50 17.68
CA ASP A 564 -30.64 -25.24 18.61
C ASP A 564 -30.65 -23.81 19.16
N GLY A 565 -31.75 -23.08 18.85
CA GLY A 565 -32.02 -21.73 19.39
C GLY A 565 -32.47 -21.78 20.84
#